data_c3dcf681c0b604dcf0e8d9e93eb4bb8b
#
_entry.id   c3dcf681c0b604dcf0e8d9e93eb4bb8b
#
_cell.length_a   1.000
_cell.length_b   1.000
_cell.length_c   1.000
_cell.angle_alpha   90.00
_cell.angle_beta   90.00
_cell.angle_gamma   90.00
#
_symmetry.space_group_name_H-M   'P 1'
#
loop_
_entity.id
_entity.type
_entity.pdbx_description
1 polymer ?
#
loop_
_entity_poly.entity_id
_entity_poly.type
_entity_poly.pdbx_seq_one_letter_code
_entity_poly.pdbx_strand_id
1 'polypeptide(L)'
;MFRLKTLTILGSKAELSTLPEGKLLINTINAHSYNTALKDPLFAEALSCGDVLIPDGVSIVKACRWIGAKSQPRERIAGWDLFDYEMNRLERESEASTAKGESPKTVMFMGSSQKVLDMIVKRAAEVYPHLKVSTYSPPYKPEFTDEDNRAIITAIHASNPDLLWIGMTAPKQEKWTYSHWSELDIHCHVGTIGAVFDFFAGTVARAPLWWQNHGLEWLYRLLKEPRRMWRRYILGNTLFLKNMLTEKLSK
;
A
#
# COMPACT_ATOMS: atom_id res chain seq x y z
N MET A 1 9.72 16.30 13.47
CA MET A 1 10.15 14.92 13.81
C MET A 1 8.98 13.99 13.60
N PHE A 2 9.16 12.89 12.86
CA PHE A 2 8.11 11.89 12.59
C PHE A 2 7.73 11.16 13.89
N ARG A 3 6.45 11.18 14.25
CA ARG A 3 5.93 10.58 15.49
C ARG A 3 4.61 9.88 15.23
N LEU A 4 4.50 8.60 15.65
CA LEU A 4 3.26 7.85 15.56
C LEU A 4 2.11 8.54 16.32
N LYS A 5 2.45 9.21 17.43
CA LYS A 5 1.51 9.91 18.30
C LYS A 5 0.70 10.99 17.59
N THR A 6 1.25 11.60 16.53
CA THR A 6 0.63 12.73 15.82
C THR A 6 0.01 12.36 14.47
N LEU A 7 0.23 11.14 13.97
CA LEU A 7 -0.28 10.72 12.68
C LEU A 7 -1.80 10.55 12.70
N THR A 8 -2.44 10.90 11.59
CA THR A 8 -3.82 10.54 11.31
C THR A 8 -3.85 9.20 10.61
N ILE A 9 -4.44 8.19 11.24
CA ILE A 9 -4.46 6.79 10.78
C ILE A 9 -5.91 6.33 10.76
N LEU A 10 -6.31 5.64 9.69
CA LEU A 10 -7.65 5.11 9.52
C LEU A 10 -8.01 4.13 10.65
N GLY A 11 -9.22 4.23 11.17
CA GLY A 11 -9.61 3.54 12.40
C GLY A 11 -10.10 2.11 12.20
N SER A 12 -10.75 1.82 11.07
CA SER A 12 -11.37 0.51 10.79
C SER A 12 -11.54 0.26 9.29
N LYS A 13 -11.74 -1.02 8.92
CA LYS A 13 -12.04 -1.41 7.52
C LYS A 13 -13.35 -0.79 7.00
N ALA A 14 -14.32 -0.59 7.89
CA ALA A 14 -15.58 0.04 7.51
C ALA A 14 -15.38 1.47 6.96
N GLU A 15 -14.35 2.17 7.41
CA GLU A 15 -14.05 3.53 6.95
C GLU A 15 -13.51 3.57 5.50
N LEU A 16 -13.09 2.43 4.92
CA LEU A 16 -12.74 2.35 3.49
C LEU A 16 -13.92 2.73 2.60
N SER A 17 -15.16 2.43 3.03
CA SER A 17 -16.37 2.77 2.29
C SER A 17 -16.76 4.27 2.36
N THR A 18 -16.09 5.02 3.21
CA THR A 18 -16.35 6.46 3.41
C THR A 18 -15.22 7.34 2.87
N LEU A 19 -14.25 6.75 2.18
CA LEU A 19 -13.19 7.52 1.55
C LEU A 19 -13.79 8.43 0.46
N PRO A 20 -13.35 9.70 0.36
CA PRO A 20 -13.84 10.61 -0.65
C PRO A 20 -13.43 10.13 -2.05
N GLU A 21 -14.26 10.44 -3.04
CA GLU A 21 -13.92 10.20 -4.44
C GLU A 21 -12.83 11.14 -4.93
N GLY A 22 -12.20 10.81 -6.06
CA GLY A 22 -11.21 11.63 -6.73
C GLY A 22 -9.77 11.20 -6.43
N LYS A 23 -8.86 12.16 -6.56
CA LYS A 23 -7.42 11.92 -6.39
C LYS A 23 -7.07 11.76 -4.91
N LEU A 24 -6.71 10.56 -4.50
CA LEU A 24 -6.47 10.22 -3.10
C LEU A 24 -5.25 9.29 -2.97
N LEU A 25 -4.23 9.71 -2.21
CA LEU A 25 -3.06 8.89 -1.93
C LEU A 25 -3.24 8.08 -0.65
N ILE A 26 -3.25 6.76 -0.78
CA ILE A 26 -3.42 5.80 0.32
C ILE A 26 -2.11 5.05 0.57
N ASN A 27 -1.48 5.34 1.70
CA ASN A 27 -0.25 4.68 2.14
C ASN A 27 -0.50 3.68 3.27
N THR A 28 0.45 2.78 3.48
CA THR A 28 0.40 1.81 4.59
C THR A 28 1.50 2.08 5.61
N ILE A 29 1.21 1.89 6.90
CA ILE A 29 2.20 1.99 7.96
C ILE A 29 2.27 0.70 8.79
N ASN A 30 3.50 0.20 9.00
CA ASN A 30 3.81 -0.91 9.90
C ASN A 30 5.07 -0.58 10.72
N ALA A 31 5.47 -1.45 11.65
CA ALA A 31 6.64 -1.23 12.50
C ALA A 31 7.93 -0.99 11.70
N HIS A 32 8.10 -1.66 10.55
CA HIS A 32 9.27 -1.49 9.71
C HIS A 32 9.26 -0.12 8.99
N SER A 33 8.13 0.26 8.38
CA SER A 33 8.00 1.57 7.73
C SER A 33 8.13 2.71 8.73
N TYR A 34 7.60 2.57 9.96
CA TYR A 34 7.82 3.53 11.02
C TYR A 34 9.32 3.72 11.34
N ASN A 35 10.05 2.61 11.59
CA ASN A 35 11.49 2.68 11.86
C ASN A 35 12.31 3.24 10.70
N THR A 36 11.88 3.01 9.46
CA THR A 36 12.51 3.55 8.25
C THR A 36 12.27 5.06 8.15
N ALA A 37 11.04 5.50 8.40
CA ALA A 37 10.67 6.93 8.37
C ALA A 37 11.42 7.77 9.41
N LEU A 38 11.81 7.19 10.54
CA LEU A 38 12.68 7.88 11.51
C LEU A 38 14.08 8.21 10.96
N LYS A 39 14.52 7.54 9.90
CA LYS A 39 15.86 7.67 9.31
C LYS A 39 15.85 8.31 7.92
N ASP A 40 14.70 8.33 7.27
CA ASP A 40 14.49 8.86 5.92
C ASP A 40 13.43 9.98 5.96
N PRO A 41 13.85 11.26 5.98
CA PRO A 41 12.94 12.39 6.07
C PRO A 41 11.90 12.44 4.93
N LEU A 42 12.32 12.14 3.69
CA LEU A 42 11.41 12.14 2.54
C LEU A 42 10.34 11.05 2.66
N PHE A 43 10.73 9.88 3.19
CA PHE A 43 9.76 8.83 3.46
C PHE A 43 8.79 9.20 4.60
N ALA A 44 9.30 9.89 5.64
CA ALA A 44 8.47 10.42 6.72
C ALA A 44 7.43 11.42 6.21
N GLU A 45 7.84 12.32 5.31
CA GLU A 45 6.93 13.27 4.64
C GLU A 45 5.91 12.54 3.79
N ALA A 46 6.33 11.58 2.94
CA ALA A 46 5.43 10.79 2.10
C ALA A 46 4.33 10.08 2.91
N LEU A 47 4.67 9.53 4.08
CA LEU A 47 3.68 8.91 4.97
C LEU A 47 2.80 9.91 5.70
N SER A 48 3.30 11.11 6.02
CA SER A 48 2.58 12.13 6.77
C SER A 48 1.65 12.98 5.92
N CYS A 49 2.03 13.21 4.67
CA CYS A 49 1.34 14.08 3.71
C CYS A 49 0.44 13.31 2.72
N GLY A 50 0.44 11.97 2.76
CA GLY A 50 -0.57 11.18 2.06
C GLY A 50 -1.96 11.44 2.66
N ASP A 51 -3.00 11.34 1.83
CA ASP A 51 -4.37 11.63 2.24
C ASP A 51 -4.90 10.63 3.27
N VAL A 52 -4.55 9.35 3.09
CA VAL A 52 -4.97 8.24 3.95
C VAL A 52 -3.78 7.38 4.34
N LEU A 53 -3.66 7.09 5.63
CA LEU A 53 -2.68 6.17 6.17
C LEU A 53 -3.38 4.99 6.86
N ILE A 54 -3.17 3.76 6.37
CA ILE A 54 -3.79 2.57 6.94
C ILE A 54 -2.80 1.77 7.81
N PRO A 55 -3.25 1.22 8.96
CA PRO A 55 -2.40 0.49 9.91
C PRO A 55 -2.16 -0.96 9.44
N ASP A 56 -1.13 -1.18 8.59
CA ASP A 56 -0.75 -2.52 8.11
C ASP A 56 0.11 -3.26 9.12
N GLY A 57 -0.38 -3.43 10.31
CA GLY A 57 0.29 -4.21 11.35
C GLY A 57 -0.40 -4.09 12.69
N VAL A 58 -0.64 -5.22 13.34
CA VAL A 58 -1.20 -5.26 14.71
C VAL A 58 -0.33 -4.48 15.70
N SER A 59 0.98 -4.40 15.45
CA SER A 59 1.91 -3.60 16.25
C SER A 59 1.59 -2.11 16.25
N ILE A 60 1.19 -1.54 15.11
CA ILE A 60 0.78 -0.14 15.00
C ILE A 60 -0.51 0.09 15.80
N VAL A 61 -1.52 -0.77 15.63
CA VAL A 61 -2.80 -0.68 16.35
C VAL A 61 -2.58 -0.69 17.86
N LYS A 62 -1.78 -1.64 18.37
CA LYS A 62 -1.45 -1.74 19.79
C LYS A 62 -0.61 -0.56 20.28
N ALA A 63 0.36 -0.10 19.48
CA ALA A 63 1.22 1.01 19.82
C ALA A 63 0.44 2.33 19.94
N CYS A 64 -0.43 2.66 18.97
CA CYS A 64 -1.26 3.86 19.02
C CYS A 64 -2.09 3.94 20.32
N ARG A 65 -2.70 2.83 20.71
CA ARG A 65 -3.44 2.74 21.96
C ARG A 65 -2.53 2.90 23.19
N TRP A 66 -1.38 2.23 23.19
CA TRP A 66 -0.45 2.23 24.31
C TRP A 66 0.18 3.60 24.58
N ILE A 67 0.55 4.34 23.52
CA ILE A 67 1.18 5.66 23.64
C ILE A 67 0.16 6.81 23.77
N GLY A 68 -1.14 6.53 23.65
CA GLY A 68 -2.18 7.55 23.63
C GLY A 68 -2.10 8.45 22.40
N ALA A 69 -1.96 7.84 21.20
CA ALA A 69 -1.87 8.55 19.95
C ALA A 69 -3.15 9.29 19.59
N LYS A 70 -3.06 10.34 18.76
CA LYS A 70 -4.19 11.09 18.20
C LYS A 70 -5.20 10.15 17.53
N SER A 71 -4.73 9.22 16.71
CA SER A 71 -5.56 8.19 16.11
C SER A 71 -5.37 6.86 16.84
N GLN A 72 -6.49 6.21 17.17
CA GLN A 72 -6.50 4.93 17.86
C GLN A 72 -7.24 3.88 17.01
N PRO A 73 -6.59 3.33 15.97
CA PRO A 73 -7.23 2.35 15.13
C PRO A 73 -7.70 1.14 15.93
N ARG A 74 -8.89 0.64 15.59
CA ARG A 74 -9.54 -0.47 16.31
C ARG A 74 -9.06 -1.82 15.80
N GLU A 75 -8.64 -1.88 14.53
CA GLU A 75 -8.22 -3.09 13.86
C GLU A 75 -7.07 -2.81 12.87
N ARG A 76 -6.42 -3.87 12.46
CA ARG A 76 -5.44 -3.84 11.37
C ARG A 76 -6.17 -3.75 10.04
N ILE A 77 -5.66 -2.90 9.14
CA ILE A 77 -6.07 -2.82 7.74
C ILE A 77 -4.81 -3.12 6.91
N ALA A 78 -4.72 -4.32 6.36
CA ALA A 78 -3.58 -4.68 5.52
C ALA A 78 -3.71 -4.07 4.12
N GLY A 79 -2.58 -3.92 3.42
CA GLY A 79 -2.62 -3.54 2.01
C GLY A 79 -3.51 -4.46 1.15
N TRP A 80 -3.61 -5.74 1.51
CA TRP A 80 -4.56 -6.67 0.89
C TRP A 80 -6.03 -6.32 1.16
N ASP A 81 -6.36 -5.86 2.36
CA ASP A 81 -7.74 -5.49 2.70
C ASP A 81 -8.18 -4.27 1.89
N LEU A 82 -7.27 -3.30 1.69
CA LEU A 82 -7.48 -2.16 0.80
C LEU A 82 -7.64 -2.62 -0.65
N PHE A 83 -6.74 -3.47 -1.13
CA PHE A 83 -6.78 -4.02 -2.49
C PHE A 83 -8.10 -4.74 -2.77
N ASP A 84 -8.48 -5.65 -1.89
CA ASP A 84 -9.72 -6.43 -2.02
C ASP A 84 -10.95 -5.52 -2.03
N TYR A 85 -11.00 -4.53 -1.15
CA TYR A 85 -12.09 -3.56 -1.09
C TYR A 85 -12.19 -2.76 -2.39
N GLU A 86 -11.11 -2.12 -2.83
CA GLU A 86 -11.11 -1.22 -3.99
C GLU A 86 -11.34 -1.98 -5.31
N MET A 87 -10.75 -3.16 -5.47
CA MET A 87 -10.97 -3.97 -6.66
C MET A 87 -12.42 -4.45 -6.78
N ASN A 88 -13.02 -4.91 -5.68
CA ASN A 88 -14.44 -5.31 -5.67
C ASN A 88 -15.39 -4.11 -5.85
N ARG A 89 -15.04 -2.93 -5.34
CA ARG A 89 -15.79 -1.70 -5.58
C ARG A 89 -15.78 -1.35 -7.06
N LEU A 90 -14.58 -1.27 -7.65
CA LEU A 90 -14.40 -0.89 -9.05
C LEU A 90 -15.01 -1.91 -10.02
N GLU A 91 -14.94 -3.21 -9.71
CA GLU A 91 -15.58 -4.27 -10.50
C GLU A 91 -17.10 -4.06 -10.58
N ARG A 92 -17.76 -3.81 -9.44
CA ARG A 92 -19.22 -3.54 -9.42
C ARG A 92 -19.58 -2.26 -10.19
N GLU A 93 -18.78 -1.20 -10.07
CA GLU A 93 -18.99 0.04 -10.82
C GLU A 93 -18.82 -0.19 -12.32
N SER A 94 -17.81 -0.97 -12.73
CA SER A 94 -17.55 -1.30 -14.13
C SER A 94 -18.66 -2.16 -14.72
N GLU A 95 -19.15 -3.16 -14.00
CA GLU A 95 -20.29 -3.98 -14.40
C GLU A 95 -21.53 -3.10 -14.62
N ALA A 96 -21.81 -2.19 -13.68
CA ALA A 96 -22.95 -1.27 -13.81
C ALA A 96 -22.80 -0.29 -14.99
N SER A 97 -21.60 0.22 -15.27
CA SER A 97 -21.32 1.09 -16.41
C SER A 97 -21.46 0.35 -17.74
N THR A 98 -20.88 -0.84 -17.85
CA THR A 98 -20.96 -1.66 -19.08
C THR A 98 -22.40 -2.10 -19.39
N ALA A 99 -23.19 -2.41 -18.36
CA ALA A 99 -24.63 -2.70 -18.53
C ALA A 99 -25.43 -1.52 -19.11
N LYS A 100 -24.94 -0.29 -18.96
CA LYS A 100 -25.51 0.93 -19.56
C LYS A 100 -24.92 1.28 -20.94
N GLY A 101 -23.97 0.46 -21.43
CA GLY A 101 -23.27 0.71 -22.69
C GLY A 101 -22.12 1.73 -22.58
N GLU A 102 -21.69 2.06 -21.34
CA GLU A 102 -20.52 2.89 -21.07
C GLU A 102 -19.22 2.06 -21.14
N SER A 103 -18.08 2.74 -21.18
CA SER A 103 -16.76 2.09 -21.16
C SER A 103 -16.49 1.41 -19.82
N PRO A 104 -15.80 0.28 -19.80
CA PRO A 104 -15.38 -0.38 -18.56
C PRO A 104 -14.40 0.49 -17.76
N LYS A 105 -14.44 0.36 -16.44
CA LYS A 105 -13.48 1.00 -15.55
C LYS A 105 -12.08 0.43 -15.72
N THR A 106 -11.09 1.30 -15.59
CA THR A 106 -9.68 0.94 -15.81
C THR A 106 -8.93 0.88 -14.46
N VAL A 107 -8.29 -0.27 -14.18
CA VAL A 107 -7.30 -0.38 -13.11
C VAL A 107 -5.89 -0.46 -13.70
N MET A 108 -4.96 0.31 -13.14
CA MET A 108 -3.55 0.27 -13.55
C MET A 108 -2.67 -0.30 -12.44
N PHE A 109 -1.79 -1.23 -12.82
CA PHE A 109 -0.71 -1.76 -11.98
C PHE A 109 0.64 -1.22 -12.46
N MET A 110 1.24 -0.32 -11.68
CA MET A 110 2.55 0.26 -11.96
C MET A 110 3.60 -0.25 -10.97
N GLY A 111 4.67 -0.82 -11.47
CA GLY A 111 5.75 -1.40 -10.67
C GLY A 111 5.98 -2.87 -10.95
N SER A 112 6.76 -3.54 -10.08
CA SER A 112 7.10 -4.96 -10.21
C SER A 112 7.79 -5.33 -11.54
N SER A 113 8.00 -6.62 -11.80
CA SER A 113 8.53 -7.11 -13.06
C SER A 113 7.42 -7.38 -14.07
N GLN A 114 7.75 -7.32 -15.37
CA GLN A 114 6.80 -7.63 -16.44
C GLN A 114 6.17 -9.01 -16.25
N LYS A 115 6.95 -10.01 -15.85
CA LYS A 115 6.45 -11.36 -15.57
C LYS A 115 5.35 -11.38 -14.50
N VAL A 116 5.51 -10.62 -13.42
CA VAL A 116 4.50 -10.53 -12.34
C VAL A 116 3.26 -9.79 -12.86
N LEU A 117 3.44 -8.73 -13.62
CA LEU A 117 2.33 -7.97 -14.23
C LEU A 117 1.52 -8.83 -15.21
N ASP A 118 2.16 -9.65 -16.04
CA ASP A 118 1.46 -10.58 -16.95
C ASP A 118 0.59 -11.59 -16.18
N MET A 119 1.10 -12.08 -15.03
CA MET A 119 0.32 -12.96 -14.15
C MET A 119 -0.85 -12.21 -13.49
N ILE A 120 -0.66 -10.95 -13.11
CA ILE A 120 -1.73 -10.08 -12.57
C ILE A 120 -2.82 -9.91 -13.61
N VAL A 121 -2.47 -9.56 -14.86
CA VAL A 121 -3.43 -9.38 -15.97
C VAL A 121 -4.24 -10.64 -16.18
N LYS A 122 -3.58 -11.81 -16.26
CA LYS A 122 -4.28 -13.09 -16.42
C LYS A 122 -5.27 -13.36 -15.30
N ARG A 123 -4.82 -13.19 -14.04
CA ARG A 123 -5.67 -13.43 -12.88
C ARG A 123 -6.79 -12.40 -12.74
N ALA A 124 -6.52 -11.15 -13.08
CA ALA A 124 -7.55 -10.11 -13.05
C ALA A 124 -8.67 -10.41 -14.06
N ALA A 125 -8.36 -10.90 -15.25
CA ALA A 125 -9.36 -11.32 -16.23
C ALA A 125 -10.25 -12.46 -15.75
N GLU A 126 -9.75 -13.32 -14.84
CA GLU A 126 -10.52 -14.41 -14.23
C GLU A 126 -11.38 -13.95 -13.05
N VAL A 127 -10.88 -13.01 -12.23
CA VAL A 127 -11.49 -12.60 -10.95
C VAL A 127 -12.33 -11.33 -11.09
N TYR A 128 -11.93 -10.43 -11.98
CA TYR A 128 -12.54 -9.12 -12.22
C TYR A 128 -12.79 -8.91 -13.73
N PRO A 129 -13.70 -9.69 -14.34
CA PRO A 129 -13.89 -9.75 -15.79
C PRO A 129 -14.43 -8.45 -16.42
N HIS A 130 -15.03 -7.57 -15.62
CA HIS A 130 -15.55 -6.30 -16.13
C HIS A 130 -14.52 -5.15 -16.10
N LEU A 131 -13.33 -5.37 -15.52
CA LEU A 131 -12.29 -4.34 -15.47
C LEU A 131 -11.38 -4.38 -16.70
N LYS A 132 -11.05 -3.19 -17.20
CA LYS A 132 -9.90 -3.02 -18.11
C LYS A 132 -8.63 -2.89 -17.29
N VAL A 133 -7.67 -3.81 -17.50
CA VAL A 133 -6.39 -3.81 -16.77
C VAL A 133 -5.31 -3.21 -17.65
N SER A 134 -4.57 -2.22 -17.14
CA SER A 134 -3.35 -1.71 -17.73
C SER A 134 -2.16 -1.90 -16.81
N THR A 135 -0.97 -1.99 -17.37
CA THR A 135 0.26 -2.28 -16.59
C THR A 135 1.43 -1.47 -17.10
N TYR A 136 2.36 -1.15 -16.20
CA TYR A 136 3.65 -0.57 -16.55
C TYR A 136 4.75 -1.10 -15.62
N SER A 137 5.79 -1.72 -16.21
CA SER A 137 6.97 -2.21 -15.47
C SER A 137 8.12 -1.21 -15.66
N PRO A 138 8.42 -0.36 -14.67
CA PRO A 138 9.57 0.53 -14.76
C PRO A 138 10.89 -0.26 -14.67
N PRO A 139 12.01 0.30 -15.12
CA PRO A 139 13.30 -0.36 -15.02
C PRO A 139 13.69 -0.66 -13.57
N TYR A 140 14.27 -1.83 -13.32
CA TYR A 140 14.69 -2.24 -11.98
C TYR A 140 16.03 -1.58 -11.62
N LYS A 141 15.95 -0.43 -10.93
CA LYS A 141 17.10 0.33 -10.43
C LYS A 141 16.77 1.06 -9.14
N PRO A 142 17.77 1.40 -8.29
CA PRO A 142 17.53 2.07 -7.00
C PRO A 142 16.79 3.39 -7.16
N GLU A 143 17.24 4.23 -8.10
CA GLU A 143 16.66 5.55 -8.39
C GLU A 143 16.30 5.64 -9.86
N PHE A 144 15.22 6.35 -10.17
CA PHE A 144 14.80 6.63 -11.53
C PHE A 144 15.47 7.90 -12.05
N THR A 145 15.81 7.92 -13.32
CA THR A 145 16.21 9.14 -14.03
C THR A 145 14.97 9.98 -14.37
N ASP A 146 15.19 11.23 -14.79
CA ASP A 146 14.07 12.08 -15.25
C ASP A 146 13.35 11.49 -16.46
N GLU A 147 14.05 10.74 -17.31
CA GLU A 147 13.45 10.02 -18.44
C GLU A 147 12.56 8.87 -17.96
N ASP A 148 13.02 8.10 -16.97
CA ASP A 148 12.21 7.05 -16.38
C ASP A 148 10.95 7.65 -15.73
N ASN A 149 11.10 8.73 -14.99
CA ASN A 149 9.98 9.40 -14.33
C ASN A 149 8.97 9.91 -15.36
N ARG A 150 9.43 10.58 -16.42
CA ARG A 150 8.56 11.02 -17.53
C ARG A 150 7.84 9.85 -18.19
N ALA A 151 8.54 8.74 -18.43
CA ALA A 151 7.94 7.55 -19.04
C ALA A 151 6.86 6.92 -18.14
N ILE A 152 7.10 6.84 -16.83
CA ILE A 152 6.11 6.34 -15.84
C ILE A 152 4.88 7.26 -15.83
N ILE A 153 5.07 8.57 -15.70
CA ILE A 153 3.97 9.56 -15.64
C ILE A 153 3.18 9.53 -16.95
N THR A 154 3.86 9.48 -18.11
CA THR A 154 3.19 9.38 -19.42
C THR A 154 2.36 8.11 -19.52
N ALA A 155 2.87 6.97 -19.04
CA ALA A 155 2.12 5.71 -19.06
C ALA A 155 0.87 5.77 -18.16
N ILE A 156 0.97 6.42 -16.99
CA ILE A 156 -0.18 6.63 -16.09
C ILE A 156 -1.23 7.51 -16.75
N HIS A 157 -0.84 8.64 -17.33
CA HIS A 157 -1.76 9.55 -18.03
C HIS A 157 -2.42 8.87 -19.24
N ALA A 158 -1.65 8.14 -20.05
CA ALA A 158 -2.18 7.40 -21.20
C ALA A 158 -3.20 6.31 -20.82
N SER A 159 -3.02 5.72 -19.64
CA SER A 159 -3.97 4.75 -19.08
C SER A 159 -5.26 5.38 -18.58
N ASN A 160 -5.19 6.62 -18.08
CA ASN A 160 -6.29 7.35 -17.43
C ASN A 160 -7.07 6.44 -16.46
N PRO A 161 -6.42 5.92 -15.37
CA PRO A 161 -7.01 4.89 -14.55
C PRO A 161 -8.09 5.42 -13.60
N ASP A 162 -9.11 4.59 -13.33
CA ASP A 162 -10.08 4.80 -12.24
C ASP A 162 -9.55 4.26 -10.90
N LEU A 163 -8.43 3.52 -10.92
CA LEU A 163 -7.72 3.02 -9.74
C LEU A 163 -6.25 2.74 -10.11
N LEU A 164 -5.31 3.31 -9.34
CA LEU A 164 -3.87 3.12 -9.58
C LEU A 164 -3.21 2.38 -8.42
N TRP A 165 -2.63 1.23 -8.70
CA TRP A 165 -1.78 0.49 -7.77
C TRP A 165 -0.30 0.72 -8.07
N ILE A 166 0.46 1.12 -7.05
CA ILE A 166 1.91 1.29 -7.14
C ILE A 166 2.60 0.20 -6.33
N GLY A 167 3.29 -0.70 -7.04
CA GLY A 167 3.90 -1.91 -6.51
C GLY A 167 5.41 -1.91 -6.66
N MET A 168 6.11 -1.16 -5.83
CA MET A 168 7.56 -1.19 -5.69
C MET A 168 7.93 -1.54 -4.24
N THR A 169 9.20 -1.75 -3.97
CA THR A 169 9.62 -1.97 -2.57
C THR A 169 9.60 -0.66 -1.78
N ALA A 170 8.95 -0.67 -0.60
CA ALA A 170 9.02 0.46 0.32
C ALA A 170 10.48 0.71 0.77
N PRO A 171 10.95 1.95 0.90
CA PRO A 171 10.22 3.23 0.82
C PRO A 171 10.11 3.84 -0.58
N LYS A 172 10.57 3.17 -1.64
CA LYS A 172 10.67 3.74 -2.99
C LYS A 172 9.30 4.14 -3.55
N GLN A 173 8.28 3.27 -3.39
CA GLN A 173 6.93 3.53 -3.91
C GLN A 173 6.30 4.77 -3.28
N GLU A 174 6.37 4.92 -1.97
CA GLU A 174 5.79 6.06 -1.26
C GLU A 174 6.54 7.36 -1.59
N LYS A 175 7.88 7.31 -1.59
CA LYS A 175 8.73 8.47 -1.94
C LYS A 175 8.50 8.92 -3.38
N TRP A 176 8.47 7.98 -4.33
CA TRP A 176 8.24 8.32 -5.73
C TRP A 176 6.86 8.96 -5.94
N THR A 177 5.82 8.35 -5.38
CA THR A 177 4.46 8.86 -5.51
C THR A 177 4.33 10.27 -4.89
N TYR A 178 4.90 10.45 -3.70
CA TYR A 178 4.90 11.75 -3.03
C TYR A 178 5.63 12.83 -3.84
N SER A 179 6.84 12.52 -4.35
CA SER A 179 7.66 13.47 -5.11
C SER A 179 7.02 13.89 -6.44
N HIS A 180 6.24 13.02 -7.06
CA HIS A 180 5.58 13.28 -8.34
C HIS A 180 4.08 13.51 -8.22
N TRP A 181 3.54 13.66 -6.98
CA TRP A 181 2.10 13.76 -6.75
C TRP A 181 1.44 14.90 -7.53
N SER A 182 2.08 16.06 -7.60
CA SER A 182 1.56 17.22 -8.33
C SER A 182 1.58 17.03 -9.86
N GLU A 183 2.47 16.16 -10.36
CA GLU A 183 2.60 15.88 -11.80
C GLU A 183 1.58 14.83 -12.29
N LEU A 184 1.01 14.04 -11.37
CA LEU A 184 0.00 13.04 -11.70
C LEU A 184 -1.36 13.73 -11.90
N ASP A 185 -1.74 13.97 -13.16
CA ASP A 185 -3.09 14.46 -13.52
C ASP A 185 -4.05 13.27 -13.64
N ILE A 186 -4.60 12.87 -12.50
CA ILE A 186 -5.49 11.71 -12.33
C ILE A 186 -6.63 12.05 -11.37
N HIS A 187 -7.73 11.32 -11.49
CA HIS A 187 -8.93 11.51 -10.65
C HIS A 187 -9.35 10.20 -9.97
N CYS A 188 -8.39 9.48 -9.40
CA CYS A 188 -8.63 8.16 -8.82
C CYS A 188 -7.86 7.93 -7.53
N HIS A 189 -8.22 6.89 -6.80
CA HIS A 189 -7.44 6.42 -5.66
C HIS A 189 -6.10 5.82 -6.12
N VAL A 190 -5.05 6.12 -5.36
CA VAL A 190 -3.69 5.61 -5.58
C VAL A 190 -3.24 4.88 -4.31
N GLY A 191 -2.99 3.58 -4.41
CA GLY A 191 -2.53 2.76 -3.29
C GLY A 191 -1.09 2.27 -3.45
N THR A 192 -0.24 2.49 -2.45
CA THR A 192 1.15 2.01 -2.41
C THR A 192 1.21 0.65 -1.70
N ILE A 193 1.11 -0.46 -2.45
CA ILE A 193 0.87 -1.82 -1.91
C ILE A 193 1.78 -2.91 -2.50
N GLY A 194 3.08 -2.65 -2.64
CA GLY A 194 4.02 -3.51 -3.38
C GLY A 194 3.91 -5.02 -3.15
N ALA A 195 3.80 -5.48 -1.89
CA ALA A 195 3.71 -6.91 -1.59
C ALA A 195 2.41 -7.58 -2.08
N VAL A 196 1.37 -6.82 -2.32
CA VAL A 196 0.07 -7.32 -2.80
C VAL A 196 0.17 -7.81 -4.24
N PHE A 197 1.05 -7.21 -5.04
CA PHE A 197 1.31 -7.66 -6.42
C PHE A 197 1.74 -9.12 -6.46
N ASP A 198 2.69 -9.51 -5.60
CA ASP A 198 3.16 -10.88 -5.53
C ASP A 198 2.08 -11.85 -5.03
N PHE A 199 1.27 -11.40 -4.06
CA PHE A 199 0.15 -12.21 -3.55
C PHE A 199 -0.93 -12.40 -4.60
N PHE A 200 -1.32 -11.33 -5.29
CA PHE A 200 -2.36 -11.41 -6.31
C PHE A 200 -1.88 -12.16 -7.56
N ALA A 201 -0.63 -11.97 -7.97
CA ALA A 201 -0.02 -12.78 -9.03
C ALA A 201 0.13 -14.27 -8.67
N GLY A 202 0.09 -14.61 -7.37
CA GLY A 202 0.29 -15.97 -6.90
C GLY A 202 1.76 -16.42 -6.85
N THR A 203 2.71 -15.49 -7.01
CA THR A 203 4.16 -15.78 -6.92
C THR A 203 4.60 -16.02 -5.48
N VAL A 204 3.91 -15.41 -4.52
CA VAL A 204 4.12 -15.61 -3.09
C VAL A 204 2.80 -16.00 -2.42
N ALA A 205 2.82 -17.09 -1.68
CA ALA A 205 1.65 -17.51 -0.90
C ALA A 205 1.45 -16.60 0.32
N ARG A 206 0.26 -16.08 0.49
CA ARG A 206 -0.12 -15.39 1.72
C ARG A 206 -0.21 -16.36 2.89
N ALA A 207 0.01 -15.89 4.10
CA ALA A 207 -0.14 -16.73 5.30
C ALA A 207 -1.56 -17.30 5.37
N PRO A 208 -1.76 -18.55 5.85
CA PRO A 208 -3.08 -19.10 6.07
C PRO A 208 -3.94 -18.23 6.98
N LEU A 209 -5.27 -18.26 6.83
CA LEU A 209 -6.23 -17.40 7.54
C LEU A 209 -6.06 -17.43 9.06
N TRP A 210 -5.73 -18.58 9.62
CA TRP A 210 -5.47 -18.69 11.05
C TRP A 210 -4.34 -17.76 11.51
N TRP A 211 -3.21 -17.74 10.80
CA TRP A 211 -2.09 -16.85 11.11
C TRP A 211 -2.44 -15.37 10.94
N GLN A 212 -3.26 -15.07 9.91
CA GLN A 212 -3.72 -13.70 9.65
C GLN A 212 -4.63 -13.21 10.78
N ASN A 213 -5.64 -14.02 11.16
CA ASN A 213 -6.62 -13.69 12.20
C ASN A 213 -6.00 -13.51 13.59
N HIS A 214 -4.88 -14.20 13.86
CA HIS A 214 -4.15 -14.06 15.13
C HIS A 214 -3.05 -12.99 15.09
N GLY A 215 -2.88 -12.27 13.96
CA GLY A 215 -1.84 -11.24 13.79
C GLY A 215 -0.42 -11.81 13.72
N LEU A 216 -0.29 -13.10 13.40
CA LEU A 216 0.97 -13.86 13.32
C LEU A 216 1.50 -13.99 11.89
N GLU A 217 0.98 -13.25 10.92
CA GLU A 217 1.45 -13.28 9.53
C GLU A 217 2.96 -13.00 9.41
N TRP A 218 3.47 -12.08 10.23
CA TRP A 218 4.91 -11.79 10.31
C TRP A 218 5.74 -13.00 10.76
N LEU A 219 5.23 -13.81 11.69
CA LEU A 219 5.92 -15.02 12.17
C LEU A 219 5.91 -16.11 11.10
N TYR A 220 4.77 -16.30 10.41
CA TYR A 220 4.69 -17.20 9.27
C TYR A 220 5.73 -16.84 8.19
N ARG A 221 5.84 -15.56 7.84
CA ARG A 221 6.84 -15.07 6.87
C ARG A 221 8.28 -15.26 7.38
N LEU A 222 8.52 -15.06 8.67
CA LEU A 222 9.82 -15.32 9.28
C LEU A 222 10.22 -16.79 9.17
N LEU A 223 9.28 -17.71 9.40
CA LEU A 223 9.53 -19.15 9.30
C LEU A 223 9.76 -19.59 7.84
N LYS A 224 9.07 -18.98 6.86
CA LYS A 224 9.25 -19.29 5.44
C LYS A 224 10.52 -18.70 4.85
N GLU A 225 10.93 -17.51 5.27
CA GLU A 225 12.07 -16.79 4.72
C GLU A 225 12.98 -16.24 5.86
N PRO A 226 13.56 -17.09 6.71
CA PRO A 226 14.24 -16.64 7.93
C PRO A 226 15.43 -15.72 7.65
N ARG A 227 16.23 -16.04 6.63
CA ARG A 227 17.43 -15.24 6.28
C ARG A 227 17.09 -13.80 5.83
N ARG A 228 15.94 -13.61 5.17
CA ARG A 228 15.47 -12.30 4.68
C ARG A 228 14.74 -11.53 5.77
N MET A 229 13.96 -12.23 6.61
CA MET A 229 12.98 -11.60 7.51
C MET A 229 13.47 -11.40 8.94
N TRP A 230 14.50 -12.09 9.42
CA TRP A 230 14.92 -12.00 10.82
C TRP A 230 15.35 -10.59 11.25
N ARG A 231 16.13 -9.87 10.41
CA ARG A 231 16.51 -8.49 10.72
C ARG A 231 15.31 -7.57 10.79
N ARG A 232 14.36 -7.74 9.85
CA ARG A 232 13.16 -6.94 9.79
C ARG A 232 12.24 -7.18 10.99
N TYR A 233 12.05 -8.41 11.39
CA TYR A 233 11.08 -8.76 12.44
C TYR A 233 11.70 -8.82 13.82
N ILE A 234 12.85 -9.42 14.02
CA ILE A 234 13.44 -9.51 15.36
C ILE A 234 14.07 -8.17 15.74
N LEU A 235 15.06 -7.69 14.98
CA LEU A 235 15.71 -6.42 15.30
C LEU A 235 14.75 -5.22 15.08
N GLY A 236 13.96 -5.24 14.00
CA GLY A 236 13.02 -4.18 13.69
C GLY A 236 11.93 -4.02 14.73
N ASN A 237 11.31 -5.10 15.21
CA ASN A 237 10.29 -5.01 16.25
C ASN A 237 10.85 -4.56 17.60
N THR A 238 12.07 -5.01 17.97
CA THR A 238 12.75 -4.53 19.18
C THR A 238 13.01 -3.03 19.11
N LEU A 239 13.51 -2.54 17.95
CA LEU A 239 13.72 -1.12 17.72
C LEU A 239 12.42 -0.34 17.77
N PHE A 240 11.35 -0.86 17.16
CA PHE A 240 10.02 -0.26 17.20
C PHE A 240 9.51 -0.10 18.64
N LEU A 241 9.61 -1.14 19.46
CA LEU A 241 9.22 -1.09 20.87
C LEU A 241 10.01 -0.02 21.64
N LYS A 242 11.33 0.04 21.43
CA LYS A 242 12.18 1.10 22.02
C LYS A 242 11.70 2.50 21.61
N ASN A 243 11.44 2.71 20.35
CA ASN A 243 10.96 3.99 19.83
C ASN A 243 9.57 4.35 20.41
N MET A 244 8.67 3.39 20.54
CA MET A 244 7.36 3.60 21.17
C MET A 244 7.48 3.97 22.65
N LEU A 245 8.41 3.36 23.38
CA LEU A 245 8.69 3.74 24.77
C LEU A 245 9.20 5.18 24.84
N THR A 246 10.10 5.57 23.95
CA THR A 246 10.59 6.95 23.86
C THR A 246 9.46 7.95 23.56
N GLU A 247 8.58 7.64 22.60
CA GLU A 247 7.43 8.50 22.29
C GLU A 247 6.44 8.58 23.47
N LYS A 248 6.24 7.50 24.20
CA LYS A 248 5.35 7.50 25.37
C LYS A 248 5.88 8.40 26.48
N LEU A 249 7.20 8.40 26.70
CA LEU A 249 7.84 9.18 27.76
C LEU A 249 8.09 10.64 27.36
N SER A 250 8.16 10.95 26.05
CA SER A 250 8.25 12.33 25.58
C SER A 250 6.88 13.02 25.69
N LYS A 251 6.85 14.11 26.45
CA LYS A 251 5.69 15.00 26.56
C LYS A 251 5.36 15.70 25.25
#